data_bbdaa9cc042a28349a6c3656cca2fe39
#
_entry.id   bbdaa9cc042a28349a6c3656cca2fe39
#
_cell.length_a   1.000
_cell.length_b   1.000
_cell.length_c   1.000
_cell.angle_alpha   90.00
_cell.angle_beta   90.00
_cell.angle_gamma   90.00
#
_symmetry.space_group_name_H-M   'P 1'
#
loop_
_entity.id
_entity.type
_entity.pdbx_description
1 polymer ?
#
loop_
_entity_poly.entity_id
_entity_poly.type
_entity_poly.pdbx_seq_one_letter_code
_entity_poly.pdbx_strand_id
1 'polypeptide(L)'
;MRRFLLFALTAGISIPIVACSPKQQASREPVVVETLISATESWNGDSFKYPRGQAEMKLEKITAQPGFKTPLHLHPQPGIIYVQRGTLYCETSDGKSLTVAAGESFASSQDTVHYCENNGDEDMVVFVASAGAKGKKTTVTTE
;
A
#
# COMPACT_ATOMS: atom_id res chain seq x y z
N MET A 1 -85.62 -1.39 -47.51
CA MET A 1 -84.70 -0.35 -47.04
C MET A 1 -83.74 -1.00 -46.01
N ARG A 2 -82.50 -1.32 -46.42
CA ARG A 2 -81.46 -1.93 -45.54
C ARG A 2 -80.50 -0.83 -45.14
N ARG A 3 -80.43 -0.56 -43.83
CA ARG A 3 -79.47 0.37 -43.24
C ARG A 3 -78.17 -0.41 -42.93
N PHE A 4 -77.07 -0.03 -43.58
CA PHE A 4 -75.73 -0.51 -43.25
C PHE A 4 -75.17 0.35 -42.12
N LEU A 5 -74.85 -0.28 -41.00
CA LEU A 5 -74.02 0.33 -39.95
C LEU A 5 -72.55 0.10 -40.26
N LEU A 6 -71.80 1.21 -40.45
CA LEU A 6 -70.35 1.18 -40.49
C LEU A 6 -69.79 1.18 -39.04
N PHE A 7 -69.06 0.13 -38.69
CA PHE A 7 -68.25 0.13 -37.48
C PHE A 7 -66.84 0.67 -37.82
N ALA A 8 -66.44 1.80 -37.24
CA ALA A 8 -65.10 2.32 -37.31
C ALA A 8 -64.26 1.64 -36.25
N LEU A 9 -63.24 0.87 -36.69
CA LEU A 9 -62.23 0.27 -35.83
C LEU A 9 -61.12 1.30 -35.57
N THR A 10 -61.02 1.85 -34.35
CA THR A 10 -59.89 2.69 -33.92
C THR A 10 -58.79 1.80 -33.33
N ALA A 11 -57.69 1.63 -34.08
CA ALA A 11 -56.51 0.96 -33.62
C ALA A 11 -55.71 1.89 -32.65
N GLY A 12 -55.75 1.61 -31.37
CA GLY A 12 -54.95 2.32 -30.39
C GLY A 12 -53.49 1.86 -30.44
N ILE A 13 -52.58 2.75 -30.79
CA ILE A 13 -51.13 2.52 -30.76
C ILE A 13 -50.64 2.72 -29.32
N SER A 14 -50.33 1.62 -28.61
CA SER A 14 -49.73 1.66 -27.29
C SER A 14 -48.22 1.83 -27.45
N ILE A 15 -47.68 3.00 -27.12
CA ILE A 15 -46.24 3.26 -27.08
C ILE A 15 -45.71 2.77 -25.70
N PRO A 16 -44.74 1.82 -25.65
CA PRO A 16 -44.16 1.44 -24.39
C PRO A 16 -43.28 2.57 -23.83
N ILE A 17 -43.65 3.13 -22.69
CA ILE A 17 -42.77 4.05 -21.93
C ILE A 17 -41.67 3.21 -21.30
N VAL A 18 -40.45 3.26 -21.85
CA VAL A 18 -39.26 2.72 -21.23
C VAL A 18 -38.91 3.65 -20.05
N ALA A 19 -39.30 3.26 -18.86
CA ALA A 19 -38.86 3.93 -17.63
C ALA A 19 -37.35 3.70 -17.45
N CYS A 20 -36.53 4.70 -17.77
CA CYS A 20 -35.13 4.74 -17.32
C CYS A 20 -35.13 4.87 -15.80
N SER A 21 -34.90 3.76 -15.10
CA SER A 21 -34.60 3.81 -13.66
C SER A 21 -33.29 4.58 -13.46
N PRO A 22 -33.23 5.63 -12.65
CA PRO A 22 -31.98 6.30 -12.33
C PRO A 22 -31.06 5.27 -11.65
N LYS A 23 -29.88 5.04 -12.22
CA LYS A 23 -28.82 4.27 -11.54
C LYS A 23 -28.56 4.98 -10.22
N GLN A 24 -28.91 4.35 -9.11
CA GLN A 24 -28.63 4.81 -7.76
C GLN A 24 -27.10 4.85 -7.62
N GLN A 25 -26.54 6.04 -7.75
CA GLN A 25 -25.11 6.28 -7.54
C GLN A 25 -24.86 6.05 -6.05
N ALA A 26 -24.20 4.94 -5.72
CA ALA A 26 -23.81 4.65 -4.34
C ALA A 26 -23.07 5.89 -3.80
N SER A 27 -23.54 6.45 -2.72
CA SER A 27 -22.91 7.59 -2.05
C SER A 27 -21.52 7.12 -1.59
N ARG A 28 -20.47 7.67 -2.20
CA ARG A 28 -19.12 7.40 -1.80
C ARG A 28 -18.90 8.07 -0.44
N GLU A 29 -18.42 7.31 0.54
CA GLU A 29 -18.04 7.88 1.83
C GLU A 29 -17.08 9.06 1.61
N PRO A 30 -17.32 10.22 2.24
CA PRO A 30 -16.54 11.44 1.98
C PRO A 30 -15.08 11.30 2.42
N VAL A 31 -14.80 10.42 3.38
CA VAL A 31 -13.45 10.10 3.89
C VAL A 31 -13.39 8.61 4.21
N VAL A 32 -12.35 7.94 3.71
CA VAL A 32 -12.01 6.57 4.09
C VAL A 32 -10.64 6.64 4.77
N VAL A 33 -10.54 6.12 6.00
CA VAL A 33 -9.27 6.02 6.73
C VAL A 33 -8.91 4.54 6.84
N GLU A 34 -7.74 4.19 6.33
CA GLU A 34 -7.18 2.86 6.40
C GLU A 34 -5.86 2.91 7.17
N THR A 35 -5.72 2.05 8.18
CA THR A 35 -4.46 1.90 8.91
C THR A 35 -3.60 0.85 8.20
N LEU A 36 -2.57 1.30 7.46
CA LEU A 36 -1.69 0.41 6.71
C LEU A 36 -0.74 -0.38 7.61
N ILE A 37 -0.41 0.15 8.80
CA ILE A 37 0.38 -0.55 9.81
C ILE A 37 0.17 0.06 11.20
N SER A 38 0.17 -0.80 12.21
CA SER A 38 0.32 -0.42 13.62
C SER A 38 1.14 -1.53 14.29
N ALA A 39 2.35 -1.21 14.76
CA ALA A 39 3.28 -2.19 15.27
C ALA A 39 3.97 -1.70 16.54
N THR A 40 4.22 -2.61 17.48
CA THR A 40 5.00 -2.40 18.70
C THR A 40 6.33 -3.16 18.67
N GLU A 41 6.51 -3.99 17.64
CA GLU A 41 7.70 -4.81 17.39
C GLU A 41 8.08 -4.73 15.91
N SER A 42 9.36 -4.91 15.63
CA SER A 42 9.91 -5.06 14.28
C SER A 42 9.43 -6.35 13.63
N TRP A 43 9.52 -6.44 12.31
CA TRP A 43 9.12 -7.63 11.56
C TRP A 43 9.83 -8.93 11.99
N ASN A 44 11.04 -8.82 12.55
CA ASN A 44 11.81 -9.96 13.06
C ASN A 44 11.45 -10.34 14.51
N GLY A 45 10.47 -9.63 15.14
CA GLY A 45 9.98 -9.88 16.48
C GLY A 45 10.74 -9.14 17.59
N ASP A 46 11.70 -8.29 17.25
CA ASP A 46 12.44 -7.50 18.22
C ASP A 46 11.68 -6.22 18.59
N SER A 47 11.65 -5.88 19.89
CA SER A 47 11.11 -4.61 20.35
C SER A 47 11.99 -3.46 19.89
N PHE A 48 11.39 -2.36 19.49
CA PHE A 48 12.12 -1.14 19.12
C PHE A 48 11.91 -0.01 20.13
N LYS A 49 12.82 0.95 20.12
CA LYS A 49 12.82 2.12 21.01
C LYS A 49 13.11 3.38 20.22
N TYR A 50 12.45 4.48 20.57
CA TYR A 50 12.81 5.78 20.03
C TYR A 50 14.19 6.23 20.52
N PRO A 51 15.05 6.76 19.67
CA PRO A 51 16.36 7.26 20.07
C PRO A 51 16.23 8.49 20.95
N ARG A 52 17.21 8.70 21.84
CA ARG A 52 17.31 9.91 22.65
C ARG A 52 17.89 11.06 21.83
N GLY A 53 17.42 12.29 22.08
CA GLY A 53 17.91 13.50 21.46
C GLY A 53 16.78 14.35 20.87
N GLN A 54 17.15 15.34 20.04
CA GLN A 54 16.18 16.13 19.31
C GLN A 54 15.54 15.24 18.21
N ALA A 55 14.23 15.03 18.29
CA ALA A 55 13.52 14.18 17.35
C ALA A 55 13.68 14.69 15.89
N GLU A 56 13.86 13.77 14.99
CA GLU A 56 13.92 13.99 13.53
C GLU A 56 13.11 12.90 12.82
N MET A 57 12.16 13.33 12.01
CA MET A 57 11.41 12.44 11.12
C MET A 57 11.99 12.54 9.72
N LYS A 58 12.21 11.41 9.06
CA LYS A 58 12.67 11.35 7.68
C LYS A 58 11.75 10.47 6.87
N LEU A 59 11.42 10.90 5.66
CA LEU A 59 10.73 10.09 4.65
C LEU A 59 11.62 10.01 3.42
N GLU A 60 12.02 8.82 3.04
CA GLU A 60 12.85 8.54 1.88
C GLU A 60 12.08 7.69 0.88
N LYS A 61 12.19 8.00 -0.40
CA LYS A 61 11.72 7.17 -1.51
C LYS A 61 12.93 6.47 -2.11
N ILE A 62 12.90 5.15 -2.15
CA ILE A 62 13.94 4.32 -2.74
C ILE A 62 13.36 3.63 -3.96
N THR A 63 14.08 3.70 -5.08
CA THR A 63 13.79 2.92 -6.28
C THR A 63 14.97 2.00 -6.56
N ALA A 64 14.70 0.71 -6.66
CA ALA A 64 15.72 -0.32 -6.89
C ALA A 64 15.36 -1.17 -8.11
N GLN A 65 16.30 -1.31 -9.03
CA GLN A 65 16.15 -2.17 -10.21
C GLN A 65 16.09 -3.65 -9.83
N PRO A 66 15.56 -4.53 -10.70
CA PRO A 66 15.66 -5.98 -10.53
C PRO A 66 17.09 -6.45 -10.23
N GLY A 67 17.21 -7.34 -9.25
CA GLY A 67 18.51 -7.88 -8.81
C GLY A 67 19.34 -6.96 -7.91
N PHE A 68 18.86 -5.75 -7.59
CA PHE A 68 19.55 -4.90 -6.61
C PHE A 68 19.46 -5.51 -5.22
N LYS A 69 20.62 -5.57 -4.54
CA LYS A 69 20.75 -6.05 -3.16
C LYS A 69 21.55 -5.04 -2.35
N THR A 70 21.04 -4.71 -1.16
CA THR A 70 21.78 -3.82 -0.25
C THR A 70 22.99 -4.56 0.35
N PRO A 71 24.05 -3.84 0.72
CA PRO A 71 25.03 -4.38 1.66
C PRO A 71 24.37 -4.81 2.96
N LEU A 72 25.05 -5.63 3.76
CA LEU A 72 24.64 -5.88 5.15
C LEU A 72 24.67 -4.58 5.94
N HIS A 73 23.56 -4.28 6.60
CA HIS A 73 23.38 -3.04 7.35
C HIS A 73 22.41 -3.21 8.51
N LEU A 74 22.35 -2.21 9.37
CA LEU A 74 21.35 -2.10 10.43
C LEU A 74 20.80 -0.68 10.51
N HIS A 75 19.66 -0.55 11.16
CA HIS A 75 19.02 0.72 11.45
C HIS A 75 19.05 0.99 12.96
N PRO A 76 19.76 2.04 13.45
CA PRO A 76 19.79 2.38 14.88
C PRO A 76 18.48 2.97 15.40
N GLN A 77 17.50 3.15 14.56
CA GLN A 77 16.22 3.80 14.88
C GLN A 77 15.05 3.10 14.21
N PRO A 78 13.86 3.14 14.81
CA PRO A 78 12.69 2.49 14.25
C PRO A 78 12.21 3.21 12.99
N GLY A 79 11.61 2.44 12.10
CA GLY A 79 11.03 2.93 10.87
C GLY A 79 9.85 2.09 10.41
N ILE A 80 9.06 2.67 9.51
CA ILE A 80 8.01 1.98 8.78
C ILE A 80 8.39 2.01 7.31
N ILE A 81 8.21 0.90 6.63
CA ILE A 81 8.44 0.76 5.20
C ILE A 81 7.10 0.41 4.55
N TYR A 82 6.77 1.13 3.48
CA TYR A 82 5.63 0.88 2.62
C TYR A 82 6.13 0.54 1.22
N VAL A 83 5.72 -0.59 0.67
CA VAL A 83 6.04 -1.00 -0.70
C VAL A 83 4.99 -0.43 -1.65
N GLN A 84 5.38 0.55 -2.46
CA GLN A 84 4.48 1.17 -3.44
C GLN A 84 4.35 0.33 -4.70
N ARG A 85 5.46 -0.32 -5.14
CA ARG A 85 5.53 -1.13 -6.36
C ARG A 85 6.57 -2.22 -6.22
N GLY A 86 6.36 -3.35 -6.91
CA GLY A 86 7.25 -4.49 -6.90
C GLY A 86 7.16 -5.31 -5.63
N THR A 87 8.22 -6.03 -5.34
CA THR A 87 8.32 -6.91 -4.17
C THR A 87 9.66 -6.70 -3.48
N LEU A 88 9.63 -6.49 -2.16
CA LEU A 88 10.83 -6.36 -1.33
C LEU A 88 11.05 -7.67 -0.58
N TYR A 89 12.25 -8.22 -0.67
CA TYR A 89 12.72 -9.31 0.17
C TYR A 89 13.77 -8.79 1.15
N CYS A 90 13.70 -9.17 2.43
CA CYS A 90 14.72 -8.88 3.44
C CYS A 90 15.06 -10.14 4.22
N GLU A 91 16.33 -10.25 4.65
CA GLU A 91 16.82 -11.37 5.46
C GLU A 91 17.82 -10.88 6.50
N THR A 92 17.66 -11.33 7.75
CA THR A 92 18.58 -11.06 8.84
C THR A 92 19.77 -12.04 8.82
N SER A 93 20.87 -11.66 9.47
CA SER A 93 22.06 -12.51 9.56
C SER A 93 21.83 -13.85 10.30
N ASP A 94 20.75 -13.96 11.09
CA ASP A 94 20.32 -15.19 11.75
C ASP A 94 19.29 -16.01 10.95
N GLY A 95 19.02 -15.60 9.71
CA GLY A 95 18.21 -16.36 8.73
C GLY A 95 16.69 -16.16 8.83
N LYS A 96 16.21 -15.19 9.59
CA LYS A 96 14.80 -14.76 9.49
C LYS A 96 14.61 -13.99 8.19
N SER A 97 13.53 -14.25 7.48
CA SER A 97 13.24 -13.57 6.21
C SER A 97 11.82 -13.04 6.13
N LEU A 98 11.63 -12.02 5.30
CA LEU A 98 10.36 -11.37 5.03
C LEU A 98 10.27 -11.05 3.54
N THR A 99 9.11 -11.31 2.95
CA THR A 99 8.75 -10.84 1.60
C THR A 99 7.52 -9.96 1.70
N VAL A 100 7.57 -8.78 1.10
CA VAL A 100 6.52 -7.75 1.15
C VAL A 100 6.15 -7.32 -0.26
N ALA A 101 4.89 -7.43 -0.60
CA ALA A 101 4.35 -7.05 -1.91
C ALA A 101 3.91 -5.58 -1.95
N ALA A 102 3.66 -5.08 -3.16
CA ALA A 102 3.07 -3.74 -3.36
C ALA A 102 1.76 -3.57 -2.60
N GLY A 103 1.61 -2.45 -1.89
CA GLY A 103 0.47 -2.12 -1.03
C GLY A 103 0.64 -2.52 0.44
N GLU A 104 1.66 -3.30 0.77
CA GLU A 104 1.91 -3.76 2.14
C GLU A 104 2.94 -2.87 2.86
N SER A 105 2.92 -2.95 4.19
CA SER A 105 3.81 -2.21 5.09
C SER A 105 4.36 -3.10 6.20
N PHE A 106 5.54 -2.76 6.69
CA PHE A 106 6.13 -3.43 7.85
C PHE A 106 6.98 -2.46 8.69
N ALA A 107 7.18 -2.80 9.97
CA ALA A 107 8.12 -2.09 10.83
C ALA A 107 9.54 -2.65 10.63
N SER A 108 10.50 -1.80 10.28
CA SER A 108 11.88 -2.20 10.03
C SER A 108 12.54 -2.74 11.29
N SER A 109 13.50 -3.68 11.14
CA SER A 109 14.31 -4.15 12.25
C SER A 109 15.20 -3.04 12.77
N GLN A 110 15.29 -2.91 14.13
CA GLN A 110 16.21 -1.99 14.78
C GLN A 110 17.41 -2.76 15.33
N ASP A 111 18.61 -2.22 15.12
CA ASP A 111 19.90 -2.77 15.61
C ASP A 111 20.20 -4.22 15.17
N THR A 112 19.43 -4.78 14.23
CA THR A 112 19.61 -6.12 13.68
C THR A 112 20.23 -6.04 12.29
N VAL A 113 21.33 -6.75 12.10
CA VAL A 113 22.03 -6.82 10.79
C VAL A 113 21.19 -7.61 9.80
N HIS A 114 20.93 -7.00 8.64
CA HIS A 114 20.14 -7.59 7.57
C HIS A 114 20.57 -7.03 6.21
N TYR A 115 20.05 -7.63 5.16
CA TYR A 115 20.04 -7.06 3.82
C TYR A 115 18.60 -7.07 3.27
N CYS A 116 18.37 -6.26 2.26
CA CYS A 116 17.16 -6.31 1.47
C CYS A 116 17.48 -6.32 -0.02
N GLU A 117 16.61 -6.92 -0.83
CA GLU A 117 16.81 -7.01 -2.26
C GLU A 117 15.48 -6.90 -3.03
N ASN A 118 15.59 -6.46 -4.28
CA ASN A 118 14.54 -6.60 -5.28
C ASN A 118 14.80 -7.88 -6.07
N ASN A 119 14.15 -8.96 -5.69
CA ASN A 119 14.21 -10.24 -6.41
C ASN A 119 13.09 -10.44 -7.43
N GLY A 120 12.31 -9.38 -7.70
CA GLY A 120 11.29 -9.32 -8.76
C GLY A 120 11.89 -8.99 -10.13
N ASP A 121 11.01 -8.85 -11.11
CA ASP A 121 11.33 -8.57 -12.51
C ASP A 121 11.04 -7.11 -12.95
N GLU A 122 10.53 -6.29 -12.04
CA GLU A 122 10.27 -4.86 -12.24
C GLU A 122 10.98 -3.99 -11.18
N ASP A 123 11.06 -2.67 -11.44
CA ASP A 123 11.55 -1.72 -10.45
C ASP A 123 10.70 -1.77 -9.18
N MET A 124 11.35 -2.02 -8.06
CA MET A 124 10.76 -1.89 -6.74
C MET A 124 10.80 -0.43 -6.29
N VAL A 125 9.69 0.06 -5.72
CA VAL A 125 9.61 1.40 -5.13
C VAL A 125 9.10 1.29 -3.71
N VAL A 126 9.89 1.76 -2.75
CA VAL A 126 9.52 1.76 -1.33
C VAL A 126 9.64 3.17 -0.74
N PHE A 127 8.78 3.44 0.24
CA PHE A 127 8.89 4.61 1.11
C PHE A 127 9.32 4.16 2.49
N VAL A 128 10.34 4.81 3.03
CA VAL A 128 10.89 4.53 4.36
C VAL A 128 10.69 5.74 5.23
N ALA A 129 9.82 5.63 6.22
CA ALA A 129 9.59 6.66 7.25
C ALA A 129 10.37 6.25 8.51
N SER A 130 11.38 7.02 8.91
CA SER A 130 12.17 6.74 10.11
C SER A 130 11.93 7.79 11.19
N ALA A 131 11.84 7.32 12.45
CA ALA A 131 11.67 8.13 13.65
C ALA A 131 13.01 8.17 14.41
N GLY A 132 13.83 9.15 14.09
CA GLY A 132 15.20 9.26 14.54
C GLY A 132 15.51 10.43 15.44
N ALA A 133 16.78 10.72 15.58
CA ALA A 133 17.29 11.90 16.27
C ALA A 133 18.29 12.65 15.38
N LYS A 134 18.22 13.98 15.42
CA LYS A 134 19.06 14.88 14.61
C LYS A 134 20.55 14.53 14.74
N GLY A 135 21.19 14.38 13.58
CA GLY A 135 22.60 14.02 13.49
C GLY A 135 22.92 12.56 13.69
N LYS A 136 21.91 11.70 13.88
CA LYS A 136 22.09 10.22 13.92
C LYS A 136 21.89 9.62 12.54
N LYS A 137 22.69 8.62 12.22
CA LYS A 137 22.54 7.86 10.96
C LYS A 137 21.25 7.04 10.99
N THR A 138 20.53 6.99 9.89
CA THR A 138 19.37 6.12 9.71
C THR A 138 19.78 4.69 9.34
N THR A 139 20.96 4.55 8.72
CA THR A 139 21.49 3.28 8.26
C THR A 139 22.98 3.21 8.55
N VAL A 140 23.47 2.09 9.04
CA VAL A 140 24.88 1.79 9.29
C VAL A 140 25.24 0.50 8.55
N THR A 141 26.13 0.59 7.58
CA THR A 141 26.66 -0.57 6.88
C THR A 141 27.61 -1.32 7.80
N THR A 142 27.52 -2.64 7.83
CA THR A 142 28.44 -3.54 8.52
C THR A 142 29.41 -4.15 7.49
N GLU A 143 30.67 -4.32 7.90
CA GLU A 143 31.70 -5.00 7.09
C GLU A 143 31.46 -6.51 7.10
#